data_c583f1bf3bbf609a70f51c0ddd52b3ee
#
_entry.id   c583f1bf3bbf609a70f51c0ddd52b3ee
#
_cell.length_a   1.000
_cell.length_b   1.000
_cell.length_c   1.000
_cell.angle_alpha   90.00
_cell.angle_beta   90.00
_cell.angle_gamma   90.00
#
_symmetry.space_group_name_H-M   'P 1'
#
loop_
_entity.id
_entity.type
_entity.pdbx_description
1 polymer ?
#
loop_
_entity_poly.entity_id
_entity_poly.type
_entity_poly.pdbx_seq_one_letter_code
_entity_poly.pdbx_strand_id
1 'polypeptide(L)'
;MTVYVNTANKGTVNMREKPDKSSKVLAQIPFRTSLEAEYVDSTWSKVGYNGKIGYVMTEFLSSGKVITKSDLQTIYDSLKSTLTTIEKILK
;
A
#
# COMPACT_ATOMS: atom_id res chain seq x y z
N MET A 1 -0.69 13.17 -0.95
CA MET A 1 -0.05 12.05 -1.66
C MET A 1 -0.77 10.75 -1.29
N THR A 2 -1.16 9.99 -2.27
CA THR A 2 -1.83 8.71 -2.03
C THR A 2 -0.79 7.62 -1.78
N VAL A 3 -0.96 6.89 -0.68
CA VAL A 3 -0.10 5.75 -0.33
C VAL A 3 -0.96 4.53 -0.04
N TYR A 4 -0.33 3.36 0.02
CA TYR A 4 -1.00 2.09 0.25
C TYR A 4 -0.34 1.38 1.43
N VAL A 5 -1.14 0.72 2.25
CA VAL A 5 -0.62 -0.09 3.37
C VAL A 5 0.09 -1.32 2.80
N ASN A 6 1.37 -1.49 3.15
CA ASN A 6 2.21 -2.59 2.67
C ASN A 6 3.00 -3.18 3.83
N THR A 7 2.38 -4.08 4.57
CA THR A 7 3.03 -4.78 5.67
C THR A 7 3.60 -6.11 5.21
N ALA A 8 4.72 -6.52 5.77
CA ALA A 8 5.41 -7.75 5.37
C ALA A 8 4.56 -9.00 5.55
N ASN A 9 3.73 -9.02 6.59
CA ASN A 9 2.85 -10.17 6.90
C ASN A 9 1.46 -10.04 6.30
N LYS A 10 1.21 -9.01 5.48
CA LYS A 10 -0.11 -8.70 4.90
C LYS A 10 -1.19 -8.45 5.95
N GLY A 11 -0.78 -8.07 7.16
CA GLY A 11 -1.69 -7.75 8.25
C GLY A 11 -2.02 -6.27 8.32
N THR A 12 -2.71 -5.88 9.38
CA THR A 12 -3.08 -4.48 9.60
C THR A 12 -1.88 -3.68 10.09
N VAL A 13 -1.97 -2.35 9.91
CA VAL A 13 -1.04 -1.40 10.49
C VAL A 13 -1.78 -0.53 11.50
N ASN A 14 -1.10 -0.17 12.59
CA ASN A 14 -1.69 0.69 13.62
C ASN A 14 -1.57 2.16 13.24
N MET A 15 -2.72 2.85 13.22
CA MET A 15 -2.76 4.32 13.12
C MET A 15 -2.82 4.88 14.53
N ARG A 16 -1.84 5.71 14.90
CA ARG A 16 -1.69 6.22 16.26
C ARG A 16 -2.01 7.70 16.34
N GLU A 17 -2.36 8.14 17.54
CA GLU A 17 -2.73 9.54 17.80
C GLU A 17 -1.54 10.49 17.61
N LYS A 18 -0.33 10.03 17.94
CA LYS A 18 0.91 10.81 17.84
C LYS A 18 1.98 9.97 17.13
N PRO A 19 3.02 10.61 16.55
CA PRO A 19 4.13 9.89 15.92
C PRO A 19 5.04 9.23 16.97
N ASP A 20 4.49 8.30 17.73
CA ASP A 20 5.14 7.63 18.84
C ASP A 20 4.50 6.26 19.04
N LYS A 21 5.34 5.23 19.14
CA LYS A 21 4.88 3.84 19.33
C LYS A 21 4.13 3.64 20.65
N SER A 22 4.34 4.50 21.64
CA SER A 22 3.65 4.43 22.92
C SER A 22 2.33 5.18 22.95
N SER A 23 1.98 5.90 21.89
CA SER A 23 0.73 6.65 21.84
C SER A 23 -0.46 5.73 21.52
N LYS A 24 -1.66 6.26 21.77
CA LYS A 24 -2.90 5.52 21.58
C LYS A 24 -3.10 5.08 20.13
N VAL A 25 -3.51 3.84 19.93
CA VAL A 25 -3.92 3.32 18.62
C VAL A 25 -5.34 3.78 18.34
N LEU A 26 -5.52 4.55 17.27
CA LEU A 26 -6.84 5.06 16.87
C LEU A 26 -7.58 4.08 15.97
N ALA A 27 -6.85 3.34 15.14
CA ALA A 27 -7.43 2.39 14.21
C ALA A 27 -6.38 1.39 13.74
N GLN A 28 -6.87 0.26 13.24
CA GLN A 28 -6.02 -0.72 12.55
C GLN A 28 -6.43 -0.71 11.09
N ILE A 29 -5.49 -0.42 10.20
CA ILE A 29 -5.76 -0.24 8.77
C ILE A 29 -5.37 -1.50 8.02
N PRO A 30 -6.28 -2.09 7.24
CA PRO A 30 -6.01 -3.33 6.51
C PRO A 30 -4.93 -3.17 5.43
N PHE A 31 -4.26 -4.26 5.13
CA PHE A 31 -3.31 -4.37 4.04
C PHE A 31 -3.93 -3.91 2.71
N ARG A 32 -3.17 -3.17 1.91
CA ARG A 32 -3.57 -2.63 0.59
C ARG A 32 -4.60 -1.50 0.64
N THR A 33 -4.94 -1.00 1.81
CA THR A 33 -5.82 0.17 1.91
C THR A 33 -5.11 1.40 1.37
N SER A 34 -5.80 2.18 0.54
CA SER A 34 -5.27 3.46 0.06
C SER A 34 -5.54 4.56 1.10
N LEU A 35 -4.56 5.42 1.32
CA LEU A 35 -4.62 6.49 2.30
C LEU A 35 -4.07 7.78 1.69
N GLU A 36 -4.65 8.90 2.06
CA GLU A 36 -4.01 10.19 1.83
C GLU A 36 -3.00 10.43 2.94
N ALA A 37 -1.76 10.65 2.55
CA ALA A 37 -0.66 10.80 3.48
C ALA A 37 0.10 12.09 3.28
N GLU A 38 0.58 12.64 4.40
CA GLU A 38 1.51 13.75 4.43
C GLU A 38 2.78 13.24 5.11
N TYR A 39 3.91 13.39 4.42
CA TYR A 39 5.18 12.93 4.94
C TYR A 39 5.62 13.80 6.11
N VAL A 40 5.91 13.18 7.26
CA VAL A 40 6.43 13.87 8.43
C VAL A 40 7.94 13.66 8.52
N ASP A 41 8.37 12.40 8.56
CA ASP A 41 9.79 12.04 8.54
C ASP A 41 9.97 10.61 8.04
N SER A 42 11.20 10.10 8.06
CA SER A 42 11.47 8.74 7.59
C SER A 42 10.84 7.64 8.46
N THR A 43 10.42 7.98 9.67
CA THR A 43 9.82 7.03 10.62
C THR A 43 8.31 7.08 10.61
N TRP A 44 7.71 8.28 10.54
CA TRP A 44 6.27 8.48 10.67
C TRP A 44 5.69 9.30 9.52
N SER A 45 4.47 8.94 9.13
CA SER A 45 3.68 9.69 8.16
C SER A 45 2.32 9.99 8.74
N LYS A 46 1.81 11.19 8.49
CA LYS A 46 0.46 11.60 8.90
C LYS A 46 -0.53 11.12 7.86
N VAL A 47 -1.56 10.42 8.27
CA VAL A 47 -2.55 9.83 7.36
C VAL A 47 -3.97 10.13 7.81
N GLY A 48 -4.90 10.15 6.85
CA GLY A 48 -6.33 10.20 7.13
C GLY A 48 -6.96 8.86 6.82
N TYR A 49 -7.76 8.36 7.75
CA TYR A 49 -8.48 7.09 7.58
C TYR A 49 -9.78 7.12 8.36
N ASN A 50 -10.88 6.78 7.70
CA ASN A 50 -12.20 6.64 8.33
C ASN A 50 -12.65 7.90 9.08
N GLY A 51 -12.33 9.09 8.52
CA GLY A 51 -12.68 10.37 9.14
C GLY A 51 -11.78 10.78 10.28
N LYS A 52 -10.72 10.03 10.55
CA LYS A 52 -9.74 10.33 11.60
C LYS A 52 -8.39 10.66 11.00
N ILE A 53 -7.62 11.47 11.71
CA ILE A 53 -6.25 11.79 11.33
C ILE A 53 -5.32 11.22 12.39
N GLY A 54 -4.29 10.53 11.95
CA GLY A 54 -3.32 9.91 12.85
C GLY A 54 -1.99 9.68 12.16
N TYR A 55 -1.15 8.85 12.78
CA TYR A 55 0.20 8.60 12.31
C TYR A 55 0.45 7.11 12.13
N VAL A 56 1.08 6.76 11.01
CA VAL A 56 1.48 5.40 10.66
C VAL A 56 2.97 5.41 10.39
N MET A 57 3.66 4.36 10.76
CA MET A 57 5.08 4.24 10.45
C MET A 57 5.28 4.20 8.94
N THR A 58 6.16 5.06 8.43
CA THR A 58 6.42 5.23 7.00
C THR A 58 6.85 3.93 6.33
N GLU A 59 7.56 3.06 7.05
CA GLU A 59 8.02 1.77 6.51
C GLU A 59 6.89 0.83 6.10
N PHE A 60 5.67 1.03 6.61
CA PHE A 60 4.51 0.22 6.27
C PHE A 60 3.69 0.79 5.11
N LEU A 61 4.17 1.85 4.48
CA LEU A 61 3.46 2.54 3.41
C LEU A 61 4.25 2.45 2.10
N SER A 62 3.51 2.33 1.00
CA SER A 62 4.07 2.28 -0.34
C SER A 62 3.45 3.38 -1.18
N SER A 63 4.26 4.10 -1.98
CA SER A 63 3.76 5.13 -2.87
C SER A 63 3.07 4.56 -4.11
N GLY A 64 3.29 3.28 -4.41
CA GLY A 64 2.64 2.59 -5.51
C GLY A 64 1.66 1.53 -5.00
N LYS A 65 0.70 1.15 -5.83
CA LYS A 65 -0.24 0.09 -5.50
C LYS A 65 0.52 -1.19 -5.13
N VAL A 66 0.15 -1.80 -4.00
CA VAL A 66 0.78 -3.04 -3.55
C VAL A 66 0.38 -4.19 -4.48
N ILE A 67 1.38 -4.90 -4.99
CA ILE A 67 1.19 -6.04 -5.89
C ILE A 67 1.55 -7.32 -5.13
N THR A 68 0.60 -8.26 -5.07
CA THR A 68 0.84 -9.57 -4.47
C THR A 68 1.34 -10.55 -5.53
N LYS A 69 1.79 -11.73 -5.10
CA LYS A 69 2.20 -12.80 -6.02
C LYS A 69 1.08 -13.17 -6.99
N SER A 70 -0.17 -13.20 -6.51
CA SER A 70 -1.34 -13.49 -7.33
C SER A 70 -1.56 -12.41 -8.39
N ASP A 71 -1.39 -11.13 -8.03
CA ASP A 71 -1.50 -10.02 -8.98
C ASP A 71 -0.41 -10.10 -10.06
N LEU A 72 0.82 -10.45 -9.67
CA LEU A 72 1.92 -10.64 -10.62
C LEU A 72 1.63 -11.74 -11.62
N GLN A 73 1.03 -12.83 -11.17
CA GLN A 73 0.66 -13.95 -12.07
C GLN A 73 -0.37 -13.50 -13.09
N THR A 74 -1.38 -12.75 -12.66
CA THR A 74 -2.41 -12.22 -13.55
C THR A 74 -1.81 -11.28 -14.60
N ILE A 75 -0.90 -10.40 -14.20
CA ILE A 75 -0.22 -9.47 -15.12
C ILE A 75 0.63 -10.25 -16.12
N TYR A 76 1.37 -11.24 -15.66
CA TYR A 76 2.19 -12.08 -16.52
C TYR A 76 1.36 -12.78 -17.59
N ASP A 77 0.25 -13.40 -17.20
CA ASP A 77 -0.64 -14.09 -18.11
C ASP A 77 -1.23 -13.15 -19.17
N SER A 78 -1.62 -11.94 -18.76
CA SER A 78 -2.12 -10.92 -19.68
C SER A 78 -1.06 -10.50 -20.69
N LEU A 79 0.18 -10.26 -20.25
CA LEU A 79 1.28 -9.89 -21.12
C LEU A 79 1.64 -11.01 -22.08
N LYS A 80 1.67 -12.25 -21.60
CA LYS A 80 1.96 -13.41 -22.43
C LYS A 80 0.92 -13.58 -23.54
N SER A 81 -0.35 -13.41 -23.23
CA SER A 81 -1.44 -13.47 -24.19
C SER A 81 -1.29 -12.38 -25.27
N THR A 82 -0.95 -11.17 -24.87
CA THR A 82 -0.73 -10.04 -25.79
C THR A 82 0.46 -10.30 -26.72
N LEU A 83 1.56 -10.83 -26.18
CA LEU A 83 2.74 -11.18 -26.98
C LEU A 83 2.42 -12.23 -28.04
N THR A 84 1.67 -13.26 -27.69
CA THR A 84 1.26 -14.31 -28.62
C THR A 84 0.44 -13.72 -29.76
N THR A 85 -0.47 -12.81 -29.49
CA THR A 85 -1.29 -12.12 -30.48
C THR A 85 -0.41 -11.30 -31.43
N ILE A 86 0.55 -10.55 -30.91
CA ILE A 86 1.48 -9.75 -31.70
C ILE A 86 2.32 -10.63 -32.63
N GLU A 87 2.82 -11.73 -32.12
CA GLU A 87 3.61 -12.68 -32.93
C GLU A 87 2.83 -13.23 -34.10
N LYS A 88 1.55 -13.54 -33.92
CA LYS A 88 0.68 -13.99 -34.97
C LYS A 88 0.46 -12.92 -36.07
N ILE A 89 0.34 -11.67 -35.65
CA ILE A 89 0.13 -10.55 -36.55
C ILE A 89 1.39 -10.28 -37.39
N LEU A 90 2.56 -10.40 -36.79
CA LEU A 90 3.85 -10.13 -37.43
C LEU A 90 4.29 -11.24 -38.40
N LYS A 91 3.73 -12.41 -38.28
CA LYS A 91 3.98 -13.52 -39.15
C LYS A 91 2.98 -13.53 -40.32
#